data_2bdbb2f511004b55fa9753a0d30dd291
#
_entry.id   2bdbb2f511004b55fa9753a0d30dd291
#
_cell.length_a   1.000
_cell.length_b   1.000
_cell.length_c   1.000
_cell.angle_alpha   90.00
_cell.angle_beta   90.00
_cell.angle_gamma   90.00
#
_symmetry.space_group_name_H-M   'P 1'
#
loop_
_entity.id
_entity.type
_entity.pdbx_description
1 polymer ?
#
loop_
_entity_poly.entity_id
_entity_poly.type
_entity_poly.pdbx_seq_one_letter_code
_entity_poly.pdbx_strand_id
1 'polypeptide(L)'
;AIAERYCARGLPTTTDQIMVTSGAQHAIALIVSTYTQPGDRVLVEQPTYHGALTAIGVADARPVPVALTSDGWDLDALHAAARQLAPTLAYLVPDNQNPTGMSMSADDRQRLCDIISETRTRTIVDETLTDVWLDEPVPAPVAAALSTRSDLLMTVGSMSKSFWGGMRIGWIRAE
;
A
#
# COMPACT_ATOMS: atom_id res chain seq x y z
N ALA A 1 -4.05 -17.11 11.56
CA ALA A 1 -4.52 -17.07 10.16
C ALA A 1 -3.91 -15.91 9.36
N ILE A 2 -4.17 -14.61 9.68
CA ILE A 2 -3.62 -13.48 8.88
C ILE A 2 -2.09 -13.45 8.95
N ALA A 3 -1.49 -13.53 10.13
CA ALA A 3 -0.03 -13.57 10.29
C ALA A 3 0.60 -14.77 9.56
N GLU A 4 0.00 -15.94 9.65
CA GLU A 4 0.44 -17.15 8.94
C GLU A 4 0.42 -16.96 7.41
N ARG A 5 -0.57 -16.23 6.88
CA ARG A 5 -0.63 -15.90 5.45
C ARG A 5 0.60 -15.09 5.01
N TYR A 6 1.03 -14.11 5.81
CA TYR A 6 2.25 -13.36 5.53
C TYR A 6 3.51 -14.24 5.63
N CYS A 7 3.59 -15.07 6.67
CA CYS A 7 4.71 -16.03 6.80
C CYS A 7 4.79 -16.97 5.59
N ALA A 8 3.66 -17.49 5.11
CA ALA A 8 3.60 -18.36 3.93
C ALA A 8 4.03 -17.64 2.63
N ARG A 9 3.91 -16.32 2.57
CA ARG A 9 4.36 -15.47 1.46
C ARG A 9 5.79 -14.94 1.63
N GLY A 10 6.55 -15.46 2.61
CA GLY A 10 7.95 -15.08 2.83
C GLY A 10 8.16 -13.83 3.70
N LEU A 11 7.13 -13.32 4.38
CA LEU A 11 7.23 -12.21 5.31
C LEU A 11 6.93 -12.68 6.74
N PRO A 12 7.95 -12.98 7.57
CA PRO A 12 7.75 -13.34 8.97
C PRO A 12 6.88 -12.28 9.68
N THR A 13 5.78 -12.72 10.28
CA THR A 13 4.82 -11.82 10.89
C THR A 13 4.23 -12.46 12.15
N THR A 14 4.18 -11.70 13.22
CA THR A 14 3.54 -12.08 14.49
C THR A 14 2.11 -11.53 14.58
N THR A 15 1.33 -12.01 15.53
CA THR A 15 -0.02 -11.52 15.77
C THR A 15 -0.05 -10.06 16.22
N ASP A 16 0.97 -9.61 16.91
CA ASP A 16 1.08 -8.23 17.45
C ASP A 16 1.29 -7.19 16.36
N GLN A 17 1.72 -7.63 15.17
CA GLN A 17 1.87 -6.79 13.98
C GLN A 17 0.57 -6.69 13.17
N ILE A 18 -0.53 -7.32 13.62
CA ILE A 18 -1.79 -7.35 12.89
C ILE A 18 -2.89 -6.65 13.69
N MET A 19 -3.43 -5.58 13.12
CA MET A 19 -4.65 -4.93 13.60
C MET A 19 -5.81 -5.29 12.68
N VAL A 20 -6.84 -5.93 13.21
CA VAL A 20 -8.05 -6.28 12.43
C VAL A 20 -8.98 -5.06 12.34
N THR A 21 -9.53 -4.83 11.15
CA THR A 21 -10.41 -3.69 10.85
C THR A 21 -11.69 -4.14 10.15
N SER A 22 -12.68 -3.24 10.04
CA SER A 22 -13.93 -3.48 9.31
C SER A 22 -13.75 -3.31 7.78
N GLY A 23 -12.83 -4.09 7.19
CA GLY A 23 -12.45 -4.03 5.78
C GLY A 23 -11.32 -3.04 5.50
N ALA A 24 -10.73 -3.13 4.28
CA ALA A 24 -9.60 -2.32 3.85
C ALA A 24 -9.89 -0.81 3.87
N GLN A 25 -11.11 -0.39 3.52
CA GLN A 25 -11.50 1.02 3.54
C GLN A 25 -11.36 1.63 4.95
N HIS A 26 -11.75 0.88 5.98
CA HIS A 26 -11.55 1.31 7.37
C HIS A 26 -10.07 1.36 7.73
N ALA A 27 -9.28 0.38 7.29
CA ALA A 27 -7.83 0.37 7.50
C ALA A 27 -7.15 1.62 6.88
N ILE A 28 -7.48 1.92 5.62
CA ILE A 28 -6.95 3.09 4.91
C ILE A 28 -7.34 4.39 5.64
N ALA A 29 -8.63 4.56 5.98
CA ALA A 29 -9.12 5.73 6.68
C ALA A 29 -8.43 5.92 8.04
N LEU A 30 -8.22 4.83 8.79
CA LEU A 30 -7.55 4.85 10.07
C LEU A 30 -6.09 5.31 9.94
N ILE A 31 -5.34 4.77 8.97
CA ILE A 31 -3.94 5.16 8.74
C ILE A 31 -3.87 6.63 8.31
N VAL A 32 -4.69 7.03 7.33
CA VAL A 32 -4.68 8.41 6.83
C VAL A 32 -4.99 9.38 7.98
N SER A 33 -6.06 9.16 8.76
CA SER A 33 -6.43 10.04 9.87
C SER A 33 -5.39 10.07 11.01
N THR A 34 -4.60 9.00 11.17
CA THR A 34 -3.56 8.92 12.20
C THR A 34 -2.30 9.69 11.81
N TYR A 35 -1.92 9.63 10.55
CA TYR A 35 -0.62 10.13 10.10
C TYR A 35 -0.68 11.45 9.32
N THR A 36 -1.88 11.96 8.99
CA THR A 36 -1.99 13.22 8.24
C THR A 36 -2.72 14.30 9.03
N GLN A 37 -2.36 15.55 8.74
CA GLN A 37 -3.02 16.76 9.19
C GLN A 37 -3.66 17.47 7.98
N PRO A 38 -4.65 18.36 8.18
CA PRO A 38 -5.19 19.19 7.11
C PRO A 38 -4.10 19.89 6.29
N GLY A 39 -4.15 19.71 4.98
CA GLY A 39 -3.17 20.28 4.05
C GLY A 39 -1.93 19.43 3.78
N ASP A 40 -1.71 18.34 4.53
CA ASP A 40 -0.61 17.40 4.26
C ASP A 40 -0.71 16.76 2.88
N ARG A 41 0.44 16.42 2.31
CA ARG A 41 0.52 15.78 1.00
C ARG A 41 0.55 14.27 1.15
N VAL A 42 -0.31 13.60 0.38
CA VAL A 42 -0.34 12.14 0.27
C VAL A 42 -0.04 11.77 -1.18
N LEU A 43 1.10 11.14 -1.43
CA LEU A 43 1.47 10.67 -2.75
C LEU A 43 0.58 9.49 -3.13
N VAL A 44 0.01 9.50 -4.34
CA VAL A 44 -0.87 8.46 -4.85
C VAL A 44 -0.55 8.12 -6.30
N GLU A 45 -0.86 6.92 -6.72
CA GLU A 45 -0.83 6.54 -8.13
C GLU A 45 -1.91 7.29 -8.93
N GLN A 46 -1.70 7.46 -10.24
CA GLN A 46 -2.72 7.98 -11.15
C GLN A 46 -2.78 7.11 -12.42
N PRO A 47 -3.88 6.35 -12.60
CA PRO A 47 -5.07 6.26 -11.72
C PRO A 47 -4.81 5.44 -10.44
N THR A 48 -5.71 5.58 -9.44
CA THR A 48 -5.67 4.82 -8.19
C THR A 48 -7.08 4.48 -7.67
N TYR A 49 -7.15 3.74 -6.57
CA TYR A 49 -8.40 3.36 -5.93
C TYR A 49 -9.16 4.58 -5.38
N HIS A 50 -10.38 4.78 -5.85
CA HIS A 50 -11.22 5.92 -5.46
C HIS A 50 -11.45 6.02 -3.93
N GLY A 51 -11.60 4.87 -3.25
CA GLY A 51 -11.81 4.87 -1.80
C GLY A 51 -10.65 5.46 -1.00
N ALA A 52 -9.41 5.34 -1.49
CA ALA A 52 -8.26 6.00 -0.88
C ALA A 52 -8.32 7.53 -1.06
N LEU A 53 -8.68 7.99 -2.26
CA LEU A 53 -8.87 9.44 -2.51
C LEU A 53 -9.95 10.02 -1.62
N THR A 54 -11.05 9.28 -1.38
CA THR A 54 -12.11 9.68 -0.44
C THR A 54 -11.57 9.80 0.99
N ALA A 55 -10.79 8.82 1.46
CA ALA A 55 -10.21 8.86 2.81
C ALA A 55 -9.25 10.05 2.98
N ILE A 56 -8.41 10.31 1.97
CA ILE A 56 -7.48 11.45 1.94
C ILE A 56 -8.28 12.78 1.99
N GLY A 57 -9.34 12.90 1.19
CA GLY A 57 -10.19 14.09 1.17
C GLY A 57 -10.94 14.34 2.49
N VAL A 58 -11.42 13.28 3.15
CA VAL A 58 -12.09 13.38 4.47
C VAL A 58 -11.12 13.87 5.56
N ALA A 59 -9.84 13.57 5.44
CA ALA A 59 -8.79 14.07 6.34
C ALA A 59 -8.29 15.48 5.97
N ASP A 60 -8.90 16.16 5.00
CA ASP A 60 -8.45 17.44 4.46
C ASP A 60 -6.99 17.42 3.96
N ALA A 61 -6.46 16.24 3.65
CA ALA A 61 -5.15 16.05 3.04
C ALA A 61 -5.23 16.20 1.51
N ARG A 62 -4.10 16.43 0.86
CA ARG A 62 -4.00 16.70 -0.58
C ARG A 62 -3.35 15.54 -1.31
N PRO A 63 -4.07 14.84 -2.19
CA PRO A 63 -3.45 13.82 -3.03
C PRO A 63 -2.46 14.46 -4.02
N VAL A 64 -1.28 13.88 -4.13
CA VAL A 64 -0.24 14.24 -5.11
C VAL A 64 -0.08 13.07 -6.05
N PRO A 65 -0.61 13.16 -7.28
CA PRO A 65 -0.58 12.04 -8.22
C PRO A 65 0.81 11.85 -8.84
N VAL A 66 1.23 10.59 -8.97
CA VAL A 66 2.31 10.13 -9.83
C VAL A 66 1.71 9.19 -10.87
N ALA A 67 1.91 9.51 -12.15
CA ALA A 67 1.29 8.78 -13.23
C ALA A 67 1.84 7.34 -13.32
N LEU A 68 0.94 6.39 -13.56
CA LEU A 68 1.30 5.08 -14.08
C LEU A 68 1.48 5.18 -15.59
N THR A 69 2.46 4.45 -16.11
CA THR A 69 2.69 4.31 -17.56
C THR A 69 2.09 3.02 -18.09
N SER A 70 2.15 2.79 -19.40
CA SER A 70 1.81 1.50 -19.99
C SER A 70 2.70 0.36 -19.48
N ASP A 71 3.89 0.66 -19.03
CA ASP A 71 4.90 -0.30 -18.60
C ASP A 71 4.94 -0.50 -17.08
N GLY A 72 4.09 0.21 -16.34
CA GLY A 72 3.97 0.12 -14.87
C GLY A 72 4.26 1.42 -14.15
N TRP A 73 4.95 1.32 -13.03
CA TRP A 73 5.26 2.46 -12.15
C TRP A 73 6.48 3.24 -12.65
N ASP A 74 6.34 4.53 -12.85
CA ASP A 74 7.48 5.43 -13.03
C ASP A 74 8.14 5.69 -11.66
N LEU A 75 9.04 4.79 -11.26
CA LEU A 75 9.72 4.88 -9.97
C LEU A 75 10.71 6.05 -9.89
N ASP A 76 11.19 6.58 -11.01
CA ASP A 76 12.01 7.79 -11.04
C ASP A 76 11.15 9.03 -10.73
N ALA A 77 9.98 9.14 -11.34
CA ALA A 77 9.04 10.20 -11.04
C ALA A 77 8.53 10.12 -9.61
N LEU A 78 8.25 8.89 -9.09
CA LEU A 78 7.85 8.67 -7.71
C LEU A 78 8.95 9.10 -6.74
N HIS A 79 10.20 8.74 -6.99
CA HIS A 79 11.35 9.15 -6.19
C HIS A 79 11.53 10.69 -6.18
N ALA A 80 11.48 11.30 -7.36
CA ALA A 80 11.58 12.74 -7.49
C ALA A 80 10.46 13.46 -6.73
N ALA A 81 9.21 13.00 -6.85
CA ALA A 81 8.06 13.54 -6.13
C ALA A 81 8.23 13.40 -4.60
N ALA A 82 8.65 12.22 -4.13
CA ALA A 82 8.88 11.97 -2.70
C ALA A 82 9.96 12.90 -2.12
N ARG A 83 11.05 13.12 -2.85
CA ARG A 83 12.14 14.04 -2.41
C ARG A 83 11.73 15.50 -2.44
N GLN A 84 11.07 15.94 -3.52
CA GLN A 84 10.77 17.37 -3.73
C GLN A 84 9.61 17.85 -2.88
N LEU A 85 8.61 16.99 -2.68
CA LEU A 85 7.36 17.37 -2.03
C LEU A 85 7.30 16.94 -0.57
N ALA A 86 8.22 16.06 -0.13
CA ALA A 86 8.27 15.49 1.21
C ALA A 86 6.86 15.10 1.72
N PRO A 87 6.16 14.19 1.02
CA PRO A 87 4.81 13.82 1.42
C PRO A 87 4.82 13.14 2.79
N THR A 88 3.79 13.40 3.59
CA THR A 88 3.62 12.77 4.90
C THR A 88 3.33 11.28 4.77
N LEU A 89 2.64 10.90 3.69
CA LEU A 89 2.19 9.55 3.42
C LEU A 89 2.22 9.26 1.92
N ALA A 90 2.39 7.99 1.55
CA ALA A 90 2.13 7.49 0.20
C ALA A 90 1.10 6.35 0.26
N TYR A 91 0.28 6.20 -0.78
CA TYR A 91 -0.66 5.09 -0.95
C TYR A 91 -0.44 4.44 -2.32
N LEU A 92 -0.11 3.16 -2.33
CA LEU A 92 0.25 2.39 -3.52
C LEU A 92 -0.46 1.04 -3.53
N VAL A 93 -0.83 0.56 -4.73
CA VAL A 93 -1.49 -0.74 -4.97
C VAL A 93 -0.61 -1.58 -5.90
N PRO A 94 0.44 -2.25 -5.40
CA PRO A 94 1.42 -2.94 -6.23
C PRO A 94 0.92 -4.27 -6.82
N ASP A 95 -0.18 -4.81 -6.32
CA ASP A 95 -0.73 -6.11 -6.69
C ASP A 95 -2.06 -5.95 -7.41
N ASN A 96 -2.14 -6.36 -8.69
CA ASN A 96 -3.37 -6.26 -9.49
C ASN A 96 -4.01 -4.87 -9.36
N GLN A 97 -3.22 -3.85 -9.61
CA GLN A 97 -3.50 -2.43 -9.36
C GLN A 97 -4.91 -2.02 -9.81
N ASN A 98 -5.61 -1.31 -8.95
CA ASN A 98 -6.94 -0.82 -9.25
C ASN A 98 -6.89 0.64 -9.73
N PRO A 99 -7.22 0.93 -11.04
CA PRO A 99 -8.01 0.06 -11.94
C PRO A 99 -7.24 -0.65 -13.05
N THR A 100 -5.92 -0.58 -13.12
CA THR A 100 -5.16 -1.01 -14.32
C THR A 100 -4.96 -2.52 -14.43
N GLY A 101 -5.00 -3.25 -13.31
CA GLY A 101 -4.71 -4.67 -13.23
C GLY A 101 -3.22 -5.02 -13.28
N MET A 102 -2.34 -4.03 -13.38
CA MET A 102 -0.88 -4.26 -13.39
C MET A 102 -0.38 -4.75 -12.04
N SER A 103 0.68 -5.57 -12.08
CA SER A 103 1.39 -6.02 -10.88
C SER A 103 2.85 -5.63 -10.95
N MET A 104 3.36 -5.08 -9.84
CA MET A 104 4.74 -4.63 -9.72
C MET A 104 5.70 -5.82 -9.67
N SER A 105 6.76 -5.78 -10.47
CA SER A 105 7.80 -6.81 -10.50
C SER A 105 8.56 -6.89 -9.17
N ALA A 106 9.29 -7.99 -8.95
CA ALA A 106 10.13 -8.14 -7.75
C ALA A 106 11.23 -7.08 -7.69
N ASP A 107 11.83 -6.72 -8.82
CA ASP A 107 12.89 -5.72 -8.91
C ASP A 107 12.34 -4.32 -8.60
N ASP A 108 11.14 -3.98 -9.11
CA ASP A 108 10.49 -2.71 -8.81
C ASP A 108 10.09 -2.60 -7.33
N ARG A 109 9.67 -3.72 -6.70
CA ARG A 109 9.40 -3.76 -5.25
C ARG A 109 10.64 -3.46 -4.44
N GLN A 110 11.79 -4.02 -4.82
CA GLN A 110 13.05 -3.71 -4.17
C GLN A 110 13.40 -2.24 -4.33
N ARG A 111 13.32 -1.70 -5.54
CA ARG A 111 13.56 -0.29 -5.81
C ARG A 111 12.61 0.64 -5.06
N LEU A 112 11.32 0.27 -4.97
CA LEU A 112 10.36 1.01 -4.15
C LEU A 112 10.78 1.03 -2.67
N CYS A 113 11.25 -0.08 -2.13
CA CYS A 113 11.75 -0.15 -0.75
C CYS A 113 12.96 0.76 -0.54
N ASP A 114 13.87 0.83 -1.51
CA ASP A 114 15.03 1.72 -1.44
C ASP A 114 14.58 3.20 -1.43
N ILE A 115 13.61 3.57 -2.27
CA ILE A 115 13.00 4.91 -2.29
C ILE A 115 12.34 5.25 -0.95
N ILE A 116 11.53 4.34 -0.40
CA ILE A 116 10.88 4.52 0.91
C ILE A 116 11.92 4.76 2.01
N SER A 117 12.99 3.96 2.02
CA SER A 117 14.05 4.06 3.01
C SER A 117 14.83 5.36 2.91
N GLU A 118 15.18 5.78 1.69
CA GLU A 118 15.91 7.02 1.41
C GLU A 118 15.11 8.27 1.76
N THR A 119 13.86 8.32 1.28
CA THR A 119 12.99 9.50 1.45
C THR A 119 12.30 9.55 2.80
N ARG A 120 12.29 8.43 3.54
CA ARG A 120 11.57 8.24 4.81
C ARG A 120 10.06 8.49 4.68
N THR A 121 9.51 8.24 3.51
CA THR A 121 8.09 8.41 3.25
C THR A 121 7.31 7.22 3.82
N ARG A 122 6.44 7.45 4.80
CA ARG A 122 5.50 6.41 5.26
C ARG A 122 4.62 5.97 4.09
N THR A 123 4.48 4.68 3.91
CA THR A 123 3.80 4.13 2.74
C THR A 123 2.74 3.10 3.14
N ILE A 124 1.52 3.31 2.65
CA ILE A 124 0.46 2.30 2.66
C ILE A 124 0.62 1.46 1.40
N VAL A 125 0.77 0.15 1.58
CA VAL A 125 0.73 -0.83 0.50
C VAL A 125 -0.61 -1.57 0.58
N ASP A 126 -1.47 -1.37 -0.41
CA ASP A 126 -2.77 -2.04 -0.46
C ASP A 126 -2.65 -3.38 -1.19
N GLU A 127 -2.78 -4.45 -0.42
CA GLU A 127 -2.76 -5.85 -0.87
C GLU A 127 -4.18 -6.46 -0.97
N THR A 128 -5.22 -5.65 -1.07
CA THR A 128 -6.61 -6.15 -1.13
C THR A 128 -6.87 -7.05 -2.34
N LEU A 129 -6.15 -6.84 -3.44
CA LEU A 129 -6.30 -7.59 -4.69
C LEU A 129 -5.23 -8.66 -4.90
N THR A 130 -4.31 -8.84 -3.97
CA THR A 130 -3.17 -9.75 -4.08
C THR A 130 -3.57 -11.20 -4.43
N ASP A 131 -4.68 -11.70 -3.90
CA ASP A 131 -5.14 -13.08 -4.12
C ASP A 131 -6.04 -13.23 -5.37
N VAL A 132 -6.25 -12.16 -6.16
CA VAL A 132 -7.15 -12.14 -7.32
C VAL A 132 -6.33 -12.17 -8.63
N TRP A 133 -5.30 -13.01 -8.67
CA TRP A 133 -4.50 -13.24 -9.87
C TRP A 133 -5.15 -14.30 -10.78
N LEU A 134 -4.91 -14.24 -12.09
CA LEU A 134 -5.47 -15.15 -13.09
C LEU A 134 -4.41 -16.11 -13.65
N ASP A 135 -3.26 -15.60 -14.01
CA ASP A 135 -2.21 -16.37 -14.69
C ASP A 135 -1.10 -16.80 -13.72
N GLU A 136 -0.48 -15.86 -13.05
CA GLU A 136 0.63 -16.11 -12.14
C GLU A 136 0.41 -15.44 -10.77
N PRO A 137 0.84 -16.09 -9.67
CA PRO A 137 0.85 -15.48 -8.35
C PRO A 137 1.68 -14.20 -8.33
N VAL A 138 1.21 -13.18 -7.62
CA VAL A 138 1.99 -11.97 -7.40
C VAL A 138 3.27 -12.28 -6.60
N PRO A 139 4.34 -11.50 -6.75
CA PRO A 139 5.58 -11.66 -5.98
C PRO A 139 5.35 -11.59 -4.46
N ALA A 140 6.41 -11.84 -3.69
CA ALA A 140 6.40 -11.67 -2.24
C ALA A 140 5.94 -10.26 -1.84
N PRO A 141 5.35 -10.07 -0.64
CA PRO A 141 4.93 -8.76 -0.16
C PRO A 141 6.04 -7.71 -0.28
N VAL A 142 5.68 -6.47 -0.62
CA VAL A 142 6.67 -5.36 -0.69
C VAL A 142 7.46 -5.25 0.62
N ALA A 143 6.80 -5.45 1.76
CA ALA A 143 7.45 -5.43 3.06
C ALA A 143 8.56 -6.49 3.23
N ALA A 144 8.54 -7.59 2.46
CA ALA A 144 9.58 -8.62 2.50
C ALA A 144 10.89 -8.14 1.86
N ALA A 145 10.85 -7.18 0.96
CA ALA A 145 12.03 -6.57 0.35
C ALA A 145 12.65 -5.45 1.22
N LEU A 146 11.91 -4.96 2.22
CA LEU A 146 12.37 -3.89 3.09
C LEU A 146 13.26 -4.44 4.21
N SER A 147 14.56 -4.39 4.03
CA SER A 147 15.55 -4.91 5.00
C SER A 147 15.75 -4.00 6.22
N THR A 148 15.45 -2.71 6.09
CA THR A 148 15.58 -1.70 7.15
C THR A 148 14.37 -0.77 7.11
N ARG A 149 14.05 -0.11 8.23
CA ARG A 149 12.94 0.87 8.32
C ARG A 149 11.57 0.28 8.02
N SER A 150 11.33 -0.94 8.49
CA SER A 150 10.01 -1.61 8.42
C SER A 150 8.89 -0.77 9.05
N ASP A 151 9.24 0.15 9.96
CA ASP A 151 8.35 1.14 10.59
C ASP A 151 7.71 2.14 9.60
N LEU A 152 8.25 2.24 8.39
CA LEU A 152 7.73 3.13 7.35
C LEU A 152 6.64 2.49 6.48
N LEU A 153 6.44 1.17 6.58
CA LEU A 153 5.55 0.46 5.68
C LEU A 153 4.38 -0.17 6.43
N MET A 154 3.18 0.18 6.01
CA MET A 154 1.92 -0.36 6.52
C MET A 154 1.19 -1.08 5.39
N THR A 155 0.98 -2.38 5.55
CA THR A 155 0.25 -3.17 4.55
C THR A 155 -1.22 -3.27 4.94
N VAL A 156 -2.11 -2.98 4.00
CA VAL A 156 -3.56 -3.13 4.15
C VAL A 156 -4.03 -4.35 3.38
N GLY A 157 -4.87 -5.16 3.98
CA GLY A 157 -5.48 -6.31 3.33
C GLY A 157 -6.96 -6.46 3.64
N SER A 158 -7.63 -7.32 2.88
CA SER A 158 -9.06 -7.56 3.06
C SER A 158 -9.47 -8.95 2.57
N MET A 159 -10.47 -9.52 3.21
CA MET A 159 -11.15 -10.74 2.73
C MET A 159 -12.26 -10.46 1.72
N SER A 160 -12.55 -9.20 1.43
CA SER A 160 -13.72 -8.82 0.61
C SER A 160 -13.64 -9.29 -0.84
N LYS A 161 -12.44 -9.48 -1.39
CA LYS A 161 -12.24 -9.87 -2.79
C LYS A 161 -11.96 -11.35 -2.96
N SER A 162 -11.25 -11.96 -2.01
CA SER A 162 -10.92 -13.39 -2.06
C SER A 162 -11.99 -14.30 -1.45
N PHE A 163 -12.87 -13.77 -0.58
CA PHE A 163 -13.95 -14.55 0.04
C PHE A 163 -15.32 -13.95 -0.26
N TRP A 164 -15.71 -12.90 0.48
CA TRP A 164 -17.00 -12.24 0.32
C TRP A 164 -17.00 -10.83 0.89
N GLY A 165 -17.46 -9.87 0.11
CA GLY A 165 -17.49 -8.45 0.50
C GLY A 165 -18.29 -8.13 1.76
N GLY A 166 -19.30 -8.94 2.07
CA GLY A 166 -20.13 -8.79 3.28
C GLY A 166 -19.45 -9.20 4.58
N MET A 167 -18.33 -9.90 4.56
CA MET A 167 -17.60 -10.29 5.79
C MET A 167 -17.07 -9.07 6.56
N ARG A 168 -16.80 -7.98 5.88
CA ARG A 168 -16.26 -6.76 6.48
C ARG A 168 -15.01 -6.99 7.34
N ILE A 169 -14.14 -7.91 6.92
CA ILE A 169 -12.86 -8.20 7.56
C ILE A 169 -11.74 -7.64 6.70
N GLY A 170 -10.97 -6.76 7.28
CA GLY A 170 -9.71 -6.25 6.76
C GLY A 170 -8.67 -6.20 7.87
N TRP A 171 -7.48 -5.79 7.56
CA TRP A 171 -6.40 -5.64 8.53
C TRP A 171 -5.37 -4.61 8.08
N ILE A 172 -4.60 -4.16 9.07
CA ILE A 172 -3.34 -3.45 8.89
C ILE A 172 -2.24 -4.39 9.41
N ARG A 173 -1.20 -4.58 8.64
CA ARG A 173 0.07 -5.16 9.10
C ARG A 173 1.10 -4.04 9.18
N ALA A 174 1.69 -3.86 10.35
CA ALA A 174 2.74 -2.88 10.62
C ALA A 174 3.71 -3.38 11.69
N GLU A 175 4.83 -2.71 11.87
CA GLU A 175 5.77 -2.93 12.97
C GLU A 175 5.32 -2.21 14.25
#